data_1719da995e7dc3ff0c0343af0b7ff974
#
_entry.id   1719da995e7dc3ff0c0343af0b7ff974
#
_cell.length_a   1.000
_cell.length_b   1.000
_cell.length_c   1.000
_cell.angle_alpha   90.00
_cell.angle_beta   90.00
_cell.angle_gamma   90.00
#
_symmetry.space_group_name_H-M   'P 1'
#
loop_
_entity.id
_entity.type
_entity.pdbx_description
1 polymer ?
#
loop_
_entity_poly.entity_id
_entity_poly.type
_entity_poly.pdbx_seq_one_letter_code
_entity_poly.pdbx_strand_id
1 'polypeptide(L)'
;MAGFFGLFDFTKEGPGVPKDAPPKSRFIIFFEVLARKFWNIVKINLLFVLFNLPAFLFFVLFTMYYNQLLFPQEVIDNMGGDLLNYLAGFTFPLMLILLCFPLITVGPAQAGMTYVLRNYSREEHAFIWGDFIEKAKNNFKQSMIVSIINTIVTILVMLDFYIYANVKTDNILFTIANSLIIVAFIVFMMMSMYIYPMMVTFQLTIRQIYKNALLFAILKFIPNLLIIIVCFAIIIVPFYFVPFVGYILLIFLHSAL
;
A
#
# COMPACT_ATOMS: atom_id res chain seq x y z
N MET A 1 -30.01 3.41 -19.79
CA MET A 1 -28.77 2.97 -20.46
C MET A 1 -28.50 1.54 -19.98
N ALA A 2 -28.60 0.58 -20.88
CA ALA A 2 -28.29 -0.82 -20.57
C ALA A 2 -26.82 -0.91 -20.20
N GLY A 3 -26.50 -1.45 -19.01
CA GLY A 3 -25.13 -1.70 -18.58
C GLY A 3 -24.46 -2.75 -19.47
N PHE A 4 -23.14 -2.79 -19.37
CA PHE A 4 -22.21 -3.63 -20.11
C PHE A 4 -22.82 -4.99 -20.51
N PHE A 5 -23.08 -5.20 -21.82
CA PHE A 5 -23.67 -6.40 -22.45
C PHE A 5 -25.07 -6.82 -21.95
N GLY A 6 -25.89 -5.94 -21.38
CA GLY A 6 -27.25 -6.32 -20.93
C GLY A 6 -27.29 -7.24 -19.71
N LEU A 7 -26.14 -7.57 -19.11
CA LEU A 7 -26.05 -8.41 -17.92
C LEU A 7 -26.51 -7.70 -16.63
N PHE A 8 -26.52 -6.36 -16.63
CA PHE A 8 -26.92 -5.56 -15.48
C PHE A 8 -27.90 -4.48 -15.94
N ASP A 9 -29.17 -4.82 -16.01
CA ASP A 9 -30.23 -3.84 -16.23
C ASP A 9 -30.69 -3.28 -14.87
N PHE A 10 -30.11 -2.12 -14.50
CA PHE A 10 -30.44 -1.45 -13.25
C PHE A 10 -31.79 -0.71 -13.29
N THR A 11 -32.51 -0.76 -14.42
CA THR A 11 -33.83 -0.14 -14.58
C THR A 11 -34.97 -1.12 -14.31
N LYS A 12 -34.68 -2.43 -14.24
CA LYS A 12 -35.66 -3.42 -13.85
C LYS A 12 -36.00 -3.32 -12.38
N GLU A 13 -37.28 -3.14 -12.09
CA GLU A 13 -37.79 -3.29 -10.73
C GLU A 13 -37.50 -4.71 -10.25
N GLY A 14 -36.61 -4.84 -9.28
CA GLY A 14 -36.33 -6.11 -8.62
C GLY A 14 -37.45 -6.48 -7.65
N PRO A 15 -37.52 -7.76 -7.20
CA PRO A 15 -38.53 -8.22 -6.24
C PRO A 15 -38.48 -7.51 -4.88
N GLY A 16 -37.60 -6.51 -4.72
CA GLY A 16 -37.34 -5.85 -3.46
C GLY A 16 -36.60 -6.75 -2.45
N VAL A 17 -36.16 -6.17 -1.35
CA VAL A 17 -35.57 -6.92 -0.24
C VAL A 17 -36.68 -7.13 0.82
N PRO A 18 -37.03 -8.38 1.18
CA PRO A 18 -37.97 -8.63 2.27
C PRO A 18 -37.49 -7.95 3.55
N LYS A 19 -38.42 -7.34 4.30
CA LYS A 19 -38.10 -6.64 5.58
C LYS A 19 -37.36 -7.53 6.58
N ASP A 20 -37.62 -8.83 6.51
CA ASP A 20 -37.10 -9.85 7.44
C ASP A 20 -35.96 -10.67 6.82
N ALA A 21 -35.33 -10.19 5.72
CA ALA A 21 -34.23 -10.89 5.11
C ALA A 21 -33.04 -10.94 6.09
N PRO A 22 -32.42 -12.11 6.32
CA PRO A 22 -31.24 -12.20 7.17
C PRO A 22 -30.10 -11.35 6.61
N PRO A 23 -29.28 -10.71 7.46
CA PRO A 23 -28.19 -9.88 6.98
C PRO A 23 -27.21 -10.72 6.16
N LYS A 24 -26.87 -10.24 4.95
CA LYS A 24 -25.90 -10.90 4.07
C LYS A 24 -24.54 -11.00 4.75
N SER A 25 -23.79 -12.06 4.48
CA SER A 25 -22.43 -12.18 4.97
C SER A 25 -21.55 -11.04 4.41
N ARG A 26 -20.59 -10.55 5.19
CA ARG A 26 -19.67 -9.48 4.78
C ARG A 26 -18.89 -9.83 3.52
N PHE A 27 -18.62 -11.10 3.31
CA PHE A 27 -17.95 -11.60 2.11
C PHE A 27 -18.81 -11.38 0.85
N ILE A 28 -20.09 -11.68 0.91
CA ILE A 28 -21.04 -11.47 -0.21
C ILE A 28 -21.16 -9.96 -0.48
N ILE A 29 -21.31 -9.13 0.56
CA ILE A 29 -21.39 -7.67 0.42
C ILE A 29 -20.14 -7.13 -0.26
N PHE A 30 -18.96 -7.63 0.09
CA PHE A 30 -17.70 -7.20 -0.53
C PHE A 30 -17.73 -7.39 -2.06
N PHE A 31 -18.09 -8.57 -2.55
CA PHE A 31 -18.14 -8.83 -3.99
C PHE A 31 -19.28 -8.07 -4.69
N GLU A 32 -20.44 -7.90 -4.05
CA GLU A 32 -21.51 -7.07 -4.58
C GLU A 32 -21.10 -5.61 -4.73
N VAL A 33 -20.43 -5.04 -3.71
CA VAL A 33 -19.92 -3.66 -3.75
C VAL A 33 -18.81 -3.53 -4.80
N LEU A 34 -17.88 -4.49 -4.87
CA LEU A 34 -16.81 -4.51 -5.85
C LEU A 34 -17.38 -4.51 -7.29
N ALA A 35 -18.33 -5.37 -7.59
CA ALA A 35 -18.96 -5.44 -8.92
C ALA A 35 -19.75 -4.15 -9.23
N ARG A 36 -20.58 -3.69 -8.28
CA ARG A 36 -21.44 -2.51 -8.46
C ARG A 36 -20.63 -1.21 -8.58
N LYS A 37 -19.51 -1.09 -7.86
CA LYS A 37 -18.69 0.12 -7.79
C LYS A 37 -17.37 0.00 -8.57
N PHE A 38 -17.19 -1.04 -9.39
CA PHE A 38 -15.94 -1.33 -10.09
C PHE A 38 -15.33 -0.09 -10.78
N TRP A 39 -16.08 0.60 -11.63
CA TRP A 39 -15.58 1.79 -12.32
C TRP A 39 -15.26 2.96 -11.38
N ASN A 40 -15.97 3.07 -10.27
CA ASN A 40 -15.67 4.07 -9.26
C ASN A 40 -14.37 3.73 -8.52
N ILE A 41 -14.12 2.47 -8.23
CA ILE A 41 -12.86 1.99 -7.64
C ILE A 41 -11.69 2.28 -8.61
N VAL A 42 -11.85 1.99 -9.90
CA VAL A 42 -10.84 2.36 -10.92
C VAL A 42 -10.56 3.88 -10.92
N LYS A 43 -11.60 4.72 -10.87
CA LYS A 43 -11.42 6.19 -10.80
C LYS A 43 -10.68 6.63 -9.55
N ILE A 44 -10.96 6.02 -8.39
CA ILE A 44 -10.27 6.33 -7.13
C ILE A 44 -8.79 5.96 -7.22
N ASN A 45 -8.47 4.80 -7.82
CA ASN A 45 -7.08 4.39 -8.02
C ASN A 45 -6.33 5.33 -8.97
N LEU A 46 -6.96 5.73 -10.09
CA LEU A 46 -6.37 6.71 -11.00
C LEU A 46 -6.15 8.06 -10.32
N LEU A 47 -7.08 8.49 -9.48
CA LEU A 47 -6.94 9.71 -8.68
C LEU A 47 -5.78 9.59 -7.70
N PHE A 48 -5.64 8.45 -7.01
CA PHE A 48 -4.52 8.16 -6.12
C PHE A 48 -3.18 8.23 -6.85
N VAL A 49 -3.08 7.59 -8.02
CA VAL A 49 -1.87 7.64 -8.86
C VAL A 49 -1.58 9.07 -9.30
N LEU A 50 -2.58 9.82 -9.75
CA LEU A 50 -2.44 11.22 -10.19
C LEU A 50 -1.88 12.11 -9.07
N PHE A 51 -2.36 11.96 -7.83
CA PHE A 51 -1.87 12.73 -6.69
C PHE A 51 -0.44 12.39 -6.29
N ASN A 52 0.00 11.17 -6.55
CA ASN A 52 1.37 10.72 -6.25
C ASN A 52 2.33 10.88 -7.45
N LEU A 53 1.80 11.15 -8.65
CA LEU A 53 2.60 11.28 -9.87
C LEU A 53 3.75 12.31 -9.77
N PRO A 54 3.55 13.54 -9.19
CA PRO A 54 4.64 14.50 -9.06
C PRO A 54 5.81 13.98 -8.24
N ALA A 55 5.54 13.28 -7.13
CA ALA A 55 6.56 12.70 -6.27
C ALA A 55 7.30 11.54 -6.95
N PHE A 56 6.58 10.71 -7.69
CA PHE A 56 7.16 9.64 -8.48
C PHE A 56 8.05 10.18 -9.61
N LEU A 57 7.61 11.20 -10.35
CA LEU A 57 8.41 11.85 -11.39
C LEU A 57 9.67 12.50 -10.81
N PHE A 58 9.53 13.21 -9.68
CA PHE A 58 10.68 13.77 -8.98
C PHE A 58 11.69 12.68 -8.59
N PHE A 59 11.21 11.56 -8.03
CA PHE A 59 12.06 10.43 -7.69
C PHE A 59 12.79 9.87 -8.92
N VAL A 60 12.12 9.64 -10.04
CA VAL A 60 12.73 9.11 -11.27
C VAL A 60 13.81 10.06 -11.77
N LEU A 61 13.49 11.35 -11.92
CA LEU A 61 14.44 12.35 -12.41
C LEU A 61 15.64 12.51 -11.47
N PHE A 62 15.40 12.53 -10.17
CA PHE A 62 16.46 12.62 -9.17
C PHE A 62 17.36 11.38 -9.19
N THR A 63 16.79 10.19 -9.31
CA THR A 63 17.56 8.94 -9.41
C THR A 63 18.40 8.90 -10.68
N MET A 64 17.86 9.34 -11.82
CA MET A 64 18.61 9.43 -13.09
C MET A 64 19.79 10.41 -12.97
N TYR A 65 19.56 11.59 -12.42
CA TYR A 65 20.62 12.58 -12.17
C TYR A 65 21.69 12.06 -11.22
N TYR A 66 21.25 11.44 -10.12
CA TYR A 66 22.15 10.92 -9.09
C TYR A 66 23.00 9.75 -9.59
N ASN A 67 22.46 8.88 -10.46
CA ASN A 67 23.22 7.84 -11.10
C ASN A 67 24.33 8.39 -11.99
N GLN A 68 24.08 9.46 -12.76
CA GLN A 68 25.13 10.10 -13.57
C GLN A 68 26.23 10.72 -12.72
N LEU A 69 25.88 11.25 -11.54
CA LEU A 69 26.84 11.84 -10.61
C LEU A 69 27.72 10.80 -9.92
N LEU A 70 27.13 9.66 -9.51
CA LEU A 70 27.86 8.60 -8.80
C LEU A 70 28.60 7.66 -9.74
N PHE A 71 28.14 7.53 -10.99
CA PHE A 71 28.71 6.65 -12.00
C PHE A 71 29.08 7.42 -13.26
N PRO A 72 30.06 8.38 -13.20
CA PRO A 72 30.67 8.90 -14.41
C PRO A 72 31.24 7.72 -15.21
N GLN A 73 31.16 7.78 -16.53
CA GLN A 73 31.64 6.70 -17.39
C GLN A 73 33.12 6.34 -17.10
N GLU A 74 33.92 7.33 -16.76
CA GLU A 74 35.34 7.16 -16.35
C GLU A 74 35.50 6.29 -15.09
N VAL A 75 34.56 6.36 -14.15
CA VAL A 75 34.58 5.54 -12.91
C VAL A 75 34.20 4.10 -13.25
N ILE A 76 33.21 3.90 -14.10
CA ILE A 76 32.75 2.58 -14.55
C ILE A 76 33.89 1.85 -15.30
N ASP A 77 34.55 2.55 -16.22
CA ASP A 77 35.61 2.00 -17.04
C ASP A 77 36.86 1.59 -16.24
N ASN A 78 37.13 2.32 -15.13
CA ASN A 78 38.28 2.08 -14.25
C ASN A 78 38.03 1.05 -13.15
N MET A 79 36.78 0.73 -12.79
CA MET A 79 36.46 -0.16 -11.67
C MET A 79 36.55 -1.65 -11.99
N GLY A 80 36.48 -2.06 -13.27
CA GLY A 80 36.59 -3.45 -13.66
C GLY A 80 35.73 -4.41 -12.85
N GLY A 81 36.35 -5.44 -12.25
CA GLY A 81 35.63 -6.45 -11.42
C GLY A 81 35.10 -5.95 -10.06
N ASP A 82 35.61 -4.82 -9.56
CA ASP A 82 35.17 -4.24 -8.29
C ASP A 82 33.87 -3.45 -8.41
N LEU A 83 33.39 -3.20 -9.63
CA LEU A 83 32.15 -2.51 -9.91
C LEU A 83 30.95 -3.17 -9.20
N LEU A 84 30.85 -4.51 -9.28
CA LEU A 84 29.76 -5.25 -8.63
C LEU A 84 29.78 -5.11 -7.10
N ASN A 85 30.93 -5.13 -6.49
CA ASN A 85 31.09 -4.95 -5.04
C ASN A 85 30.74 -3.52 -4.61
N TYR A 86 31.14 -2.51 -5.40
CA TYR A 86 30.79 -1.12 -5.16
C TYR A 86 29.27 -0.88 -5.31
N LEU A 87 28.68 -1.43 -6.37
CA LEU A 87 27.22 -1.36 -6.59
C LEU A 87 26.45 -2.02 -5.44
N ALA A 88 26.87 -3.22 -5.03
CA ALA A 88 26.21 -3.93 -3.95
C ALA A 88 26.43 -3.26 -2.58
N GLY A 89 27.63 -2.79 -2.27
CA GLY A 89 28.00 -2.29 -0.96
C GLY A 89 27.52 -0.88 -0.66
N PHE A 90 27.51 0.00 -1.64
CA PHE A 90 27.21 1.42 -1.42
C PHE A 90 25.97 1.92 -2.13
N THR A 91 25.84 1.60 -3.42
CA THR A 91 24.76 2.20 -4.23
C THR A 91 23.43 1.53 -4.05
N PHE A 92 23.40 0.21 -3.85
CA PHE A 92 22.16 -0.52 -3.65
C PHE A 92 21.41 -0.10 -2.37
N PRO A 93 22.06 0.02 -1.18
CA PRO A 93 21.39 0.57 0.01
C PRO A 93 20.88 1.99 -0.19
N LEU A 94 21.65 2.84 -0.86
CA LEU A 94 21.25 4.21 -1.15
C LEU A 94 20.04 4.27 -2.09
N MET A 95 20.01 3.42 -3.13
CA MET A 95 18.87 3.28 -4.03
C MET A 95 17.61 2.82 -3.30
N LEU A 96 17.72 1.89 -2.35
CA LEU A 96 16.59 1.46 -1.51
C LEU A 96 16.04 2.63 -0.69
N ILE A 97 16.90 3.46 -0.10
CA ILE A 97 16.46 4.64 0.65
C ILE A 97 15.74 5.64 -0.26
N LEU A 98 16.30 5.91 -1.44
CA LEU A 98 15.69 6.80 -2.42
C LEU A 98 14.34 6.26 -2.94
N LEU A 99 14.22 4.94 -3.12
CA LEU A 99 12.97 4.28 -3.52
C LEU A 99 11.84 4.50 -2.51
N CYS A 100 12.18 4.66 -1.23
CA CYS A 100 11.20 4.90 -0.18
C CYS A 100 10.71 6.35 -0.12
N PHE A 101 11.38 7.30 -0.80
CA PHE A 101 11.02 8.73 -0.75
C PHE A 101 9.58 9.03 -1.20
N PRO A 102 9.06 8.47 -2.31
CA PRO A 102 7.67 8.67 -2.72
C PRO A 102 6.65 8.19 -1.69
N LEU A 103 7.00 7.23 -0.82
CA LEU A 103 6.09 6.73 0.22
C LEU A 103 5.67 7.84 1.19
N ILE A 104 6.48 8.88 1.37
CA ILE A 104 6.16 10.01 2.25
C ILE A 104 4.94 10.77 1.75
N THR A 105 4.82 10.96 0.44
CA THR A 105 3.75 11.74 -0.18
C THR A 105 2.44 10.97 -0.34
N VAL A 106 2.49 9.64 -0.22
CA VAL A 106 1.33 8.75 -0.33
C VAL A 106 0.30 9.02 0.76
N GLY A 107 0.74 9.44 1.97
CA GLY A 107 -0.13 9.56 3.15
C GLY A 107 -1.44 10.30 2.94
N PRO A 108 -1.44 11.56 2.48
CA PRO A 108 -2.66 12.33 2.27
C PRO A 108 -3.59 11.70 1.23
N ALA A 109 -3.04 11.21 0.12
CA ALA A 109 -3.82 10.51 -0.91
C ALA A 109 -4.45 9.22 -0.36
N GLN A 110 -3.71 8.47 0.46
CA GLN A 110 -4.21 7.27 1.13
C GLN A 110 -5.36 7.58 2.10
N ALA A 111 -5.27 8.68 2.85
CA ALA A 111 -6.36 9.11 3.74
C ALA A 111 -7.63 9.43 2.94
N GLY A 112 -7.51 10.20 1.84
CA GLY A 112 -8.63 10.50 0.94
C GLY A 112 -9.26 9.26 0.33
N MET A 113 -8.43 8.36 -0.23
CA MET A 113 -8.85 7.09 -0.80
C MET A 113 -9.59 6.23 0.23
N THR A 114 -8.99 6.05 1.42
CA THR A 114 -9.56 5.21 2.49
C THR A 114 -10.92 5.70 2.93
N TYR A 115 -11.16 7.01 3.00
CA TYR A 115 -12.47 7.55 3.35
C TYR A 115 -13.55 7.16 2.34
N VAL A 116 -13.29 7.31 1.05
CA VAL A 116 -14.24 6.96 -0.01
C VAL A 116 -14.54 5.46 -0.01
N LEU A 117 -13.49 4.63 0.12
CA LEU A 117 -13.65 3.16 0.19
C LEU A 117 -14.40 2.70 1.44
N ARG A 118 -14.16 3.35 2.59
CA ARG A 118 -14.91 3.10 3.82
C ARG A 118 -16.41 3.35 3.61
N ASN A 119 -16.78 4.45 2.95
CA ASN A 119 -18.17 4.75 2.66
C ASN A 119 -18.77 3.67 1.73
N TYR A 120 -18.02 3.22 0.72
CA TYR A 120 -18.48 2.12 -0.14
C TYR A 120 -18.68 0.82 0.63
N SER A 121 -17.79 0.47 1.57
CA SER A 121 -17.93 -0.72 2.40
C SER A 121 -19.12 -0.68 3.35
N ARG A 122 -19.64 0.50 3.64
CA ARG A 122 -20.86 0.75 4.45
C ARG A 122 -22.10 0.97 3.59
N GLU A 123 -21.95 0.84 2.26
CA GLU A 123 -22.99 1.17 1.28
C GLU A 123 -23.48 2.62 1.34
N GLU A 124 -22.67 3.51 1.94
CA GLU A 124 -22.91 4.94 1.99
C GLU A 124 -22.54 5.61 0.65
N HIS A 125 -23.16 6.78 0.41
CA HIS A 125 -22.80 7.59 -0.76
C HIS A 125 -21.47 8.32 -0.52
N ALA A 126 -20.67 8.43 -1.58
CA ALA A 126 -19.45 9.23 -1.56
C ALA A 126 -19.24 9.93 -2.91
N PHE A 127 -18.86 11.21 -2.86
CA PHE A 127 -18.42 11.99 -4.00
C PHE A 127 -16.92 11.79 -4.19
N ILE A 128 -16.54 10.98 -5.21
CA ILE A 128 -15.15 10.53 -5.39
C ILE A 128 -14.15 11.68 -5.31
N TRP A 129 -14.35 12.73 -6.11
CA TRP A 129 -13.44 13.88 -6.17
C TRP A 129 -13.51 14.76 -4.91
N GLY A 130 -14.72 15.14 -4.50
CA GLY A 130 -14.92 16.07 -3.39
C GLY A 130 -14.45 15.49 -2.06
N ASP A 131 -14.96 14.30 -1.73
CA ASP A 131 -14.62 13.64 -0.46
C ASP A 131 -13.15 13.23 -0.38
N PHE A 132 -12.57 12.76 -1.52
CA PHE A 132 -11.15 12.41 -1.59
C PHE A 132 -10.27 13.63 -1.25
N ILE A 133 -10.48 14.76 -1.92
CA ILE A 133 -9.66 15.97 -1.71
C ILE A 133 -9.90 16.55 -0.31
N GLU A 134 -11.16 16.64 0.11
CA GLU A 134 -11.49 17.17 1.44
C GLU A 134 -10.81 16.38 2.54
N LYS A 135 -10.90 15.04 2.50
CA LYS A 135 -10.33 14.19 3.55
C LYS A 135 -8.82 14.08 3.46
N ALA A 136 -8.24 14.14 2.26
CA ALA A 136 -6.79 14.27 2.08
C ALA A 136 -6.27 15.56 2.72
N LYS A 137 -6.93 16.69 2.53
CA LYS A 137 -6.57 17.99 3.13
C LYS A 137 -6.76 17.99 4.65
N ASN A 138 -7.92 17.53 5.14
CA ASN A 138 -8.26 17.55 6.57
C ASN A 138 -7.33 16.67 7.41
N ASN A 139 -6.83 15.55 6.82
CA ASN A 139 -5.91 14.64 7.49
C ASN A 139 -4.45 14.85 7.06
N PHE A 140 -4.12 15.92 6.34
CA PHE A 140 -2.82 16.10 5.70
C PHE A 140 -1.64 15.91 6.68
N LYS A 141 -1.62 16.68 7.79
CA LYS A 141 -0.52 16.61 8.78
C LYS A 141 -0.40 15.23 9.40
N GLN A 142 -1.52 14.64 9.79
CA GLN A 142 -1.54 13.35 10.47
C GLN A 142 -1.12 12.22 9.54
N SER A 143 -1.61 12.21 8.31
CA SER A 143 -1.27 11.22 7.30
C SER A 143 0.17 11.32 6.81
N MET A 144 0.72 12.54 6.72
CA MET A 144 2.13 12.75 6.42
C MET A 144 3.05 12.15 7.50
N ILE A 145 2.75 12.38 8.79
CA ILE A 145 3.54 11.81 9.89
C ILE A 145 3.47 10.29 9.85
N VAL A 146 2.28 9.72 9.62
CA VAL A 146 2.11 8.26 9.47
C VAL A 146 2.93 7.73 8.30
N SER A 147 2.89 8.41 7.16
CA SER A 147 3.68 8.04 5.98
C SER A 147 5.19 8.08 6.26
N ILE A 148 5.68 9.08 6.95
CA ILE A 148 7.09 9.17 7.36
C ILE A 148 7.46 8.00 8.27
N ILE A 149 6.63 7.67 9.26
CA ILE A 149 6.86 6.52 10.16
C ILE A 149 6.90 5.22 9.35
N ASN A 150 5.93 5.02 8.45
CA ASN A 150 5.89 3.83 7.58
C ASN A 150 7.14 3.74 6.70
N THR A 151 7.60 4.86 6.13
CA THR A 151 8.83 4.93 5.33
C THR A 151 10.04 4.55 6.14
N ILE A 152 10.21 5.11 7.35
CA ILE A 152 11.32 4.78 8.24
C ILE A 152 11.34 3.29 8.59
N VAL A 153 10.18 2.72 8.97
CA VAL A 153 10.09 1.29 9.28
C VAL A 153 10.45 0.44 8.06
N THR A 154 9.96 0.81 6.89
CA THR A 154 10.27 0.08 5.64
C THR A 154 11.78 0.12 5.33
N ILE A 155 12.43 1.30 5.46
CA ILE A 155 13.88 1.44 5.27
C ILE A 155 14.65 0.56 6.25
N LEU A 156 14.28 0.59 7.55
CA LEU A 156 14.96 -0.22 8.57
C LEU A 156 14.87 -1.71 8.27
N VAL A 157 13.70 -2.20 7.86
CA VAL A 157 13.51 -3.60 7.49
C VAL A 157 14.28 -3.98 6.24
N MET A 158 14.28 -3.12 5.21
CA MET A 158 15.07 -3.36 3.98
C MET A 158 16.58 -3.40 4.28
N LEU A 159 17.07 -2.52 5.15
CA LEU A 159 18.47 -2.52 5.58
C LEU A 159 18.80 -3.78 6.39
N ASP A 160 17.90 -4.25 7.25
CA ASP A 160 18.08 -5.50 8.00
C ASP A 160 18.20 -6.70 7.04
N PHE A 161 17.29 -6.84 6.07
CA PHE A 161 17.40 -7.87 5.06
C PHE A 161 18.70 -7.78 4.25
N TYR A 162 19.11 -6.58 3.88
CA TYR A 162 20.36 -6.38 3.16
C TYR A 162 21.57 -6.81 4.01
N ILE A 163 21.65 -6.41 5.27
CA ILE A 163 22.70 -6.79 6.19
C ILE A 163 22.71 -8.31 6.38
N TYR A 164 21.56 -8.93 6.62
CA TYR A 164 21.45 -10.36 6.83
C TYR A 164 21.91 -11.17 5.60
N ALA A 165 21.59 -10.71 4.39
CA ALA A 165 22.00 -11.36 3.16
C ALA A 165 23.51 -11.30 2.90
N ASN A 166 24.19 -10.24 3.40
CA ASN A 166 25.61 -10.00 3.13
C ASN A 166 26.55 -10.42 4.29
N VAL A 167 26.05 -10.44 5.52
CA VAL A 167 26.84 -10.84 6.69
C VAL A 167 26.74 -12.36 6.89
N LYS A 168 27.78 -13.07 6.44
CA LYS A 168 27.91 -14.53 6.68
C LYS A 168 28.39 -14.71 8.12
N THR A 169 27.52 -15.04 9.05
CA THR A 169 27.85 -15.32 10.45
C THR A 169 27.03 -16.49 10.96
N ASP A 170 27.67 -17.39 11.70
CA ASP A 170 27.00 -18.49 12.38
C ASP A 170 26.51 -18.08 13.80
N ASN A 171 26.49 -16.78 14.08
CA ASN A 171 26.08 -16.27 15.38
C ASN A 171 24.56 -16.41 15.57
N ILE A 172 24.16 -17.29 16.52
CA ILE A 172 22.76 -17.54 16.84
C ILE A 172 22.01 -16.29 17.30
N LEU A 173 22.68 -15.35 17.99
CA LEU A 173 22.05 -14.11 18.45
C LEU A 173 21.66 -13.21 17.26
N PHE A 174 22.49 -13.18 16.21
CA PHE A 174 22.20 -12.46 14.98
C PHE A 174 20.96 -13.04 14.27
N THR A 175 20.88 -14.37 14.17
CA THR A 175 19.73 -15.07 13.58
C THR A 175 18.44 -14.80 14.37
N ILE A 176 18.51 -14.83 15.70
CA ILE A 176 17.36 -14.52 16.56
C ILE A 176 16.92 -13.06 16.37
N ALA A 177 17.86 -12.11 16.36
CA ALA A 177 17.55 -10.70 16.16
C ALA A 177 16.83 -10.43 14.82
N ASN A 178 17.35 -10.99 13.72
CA ASN A 178 16.70 -10.89 12.41
C ASN A 178 15.29 -11.51 12.41
N SER A 179 15.12 -12.68 13.03
CA SER A 179 13.80 -13.33 13.15
C SER A 179 12.79 -12.45 13.92
N LEU A 180 13.22 -11.77 14.97
CA LEU A 180 12.38 -10.84 15.74
C LEU A 180 11.98 -9.61 14.91
N ILE A 181 12.89 -9.09 14.08
CA ILE A 181 12.58 -7.96 13.18
C ILE A 181 11.53 -8.37 12.15
N ILE A 182 11.63 -9.57 11.58
CA ILE A 182 10.62 -10.10 10.64
C ILE A 182 9.25 -10.21 11.31
N VAL A 183 9.19 -10.77 12.52
CA VAL A 183 7.92 -10.89 13.27
C VAL A 183 7.34 -9.51 13.58
N ALA A 184 8.17 -8.56 14.03
CA ALA A 184 7.75 -7.19 14.31
C ALA A 184 7.22 -6.50 13.03
N PHE A 185 7.84 -6.74 11.88
CA PHE A 185 7.39 -6.21 10.60
C PHE A 185 6.03 -6.77 10.18
N ILE A 186 5.80 -8.09 10.35
CA ILE A 186 4.49 -8.70 10.08
C ILE A 186 3.40 -8.04 10.94
N VAL A 187 3.66 -7.85 12.24
CA VAL A 187 2.74 -7.16 13.13
C VAL A 187 2.51 -5.72 12.68
N PHE A 188 3.56 -5.01 12.25
CA PHE A 188 3.46 -3.66 11.71
C PHE A 188 2.62 -3.59 10.44
N MET A 189 2.75 -4.55 9.53
CA MET A 189 1.88 -4.67 8.37
C MET A 189 0.41 -4.86 8.75
N MET A 190 0.13 -5.71 9.75
CA MET A 190 -1.23 -5.86 10.29
C MET A 190 -1.77 -4.56 10.89
N MET A 191 -0.92 -3.80 11.61
CA MET A 191 -1.30 -2.48 12.16
C MET A 191 -1.65 -1.51 11.04
N SER A 192 -0.91 -1.51 9.94
CA SER A 192 -1.10 -0.59 8.81
C SER A 192 -2.49 -0.70 8.19
N MET A 193 -3.12 -1.87 8.24
CA MET A 193 -4.50 -2.08 7.77
C MET A 193 -5.55 -1.27 8.58
N TYR A 194 -5.24 -0.90 9.83
CA TYR A 194 -6.15 -0.18 10.71
C TYR A 194 -5.87 1.32 10.82
N ILE A 195 -4.64 1.75 10.51
CA ILE A 195 -4.17 3.12 10.75
C ILE A 195 -5.02 4.14 9.97
N TYR A 196 -5.11 4.00 8.66
CA TYR A 196 -5.87 4.94 7.82
C TYR A 196 -7.39 4.87 8.05
N PRO A 197 -8.04 3.70 8.14
CA PRO A 197 -9.45 3.62 8.52
C PRO A 197 -9.78 4.28 9.85
N MET A 198 -8.93 4.14 10.86
CA MET A 198 -9.11 4.84 12.14
C MET A 198 -8.94 6.36 12.01
N MET A 199 -7.92 6.79 11.27
CA MET A 199 -7.62 8.21 11.05
C MET A 199 -8.80 8.95 10.41
N VAL A 200 -9.41 8.36 9.38
CA VAL A 200 -10.51 9.01 8.65
C VAL A 200 -11.88 8.84 9.31
N THR A 201 -11.98 7.99 10.34
CA THR A 201 -13.26 7.69 11.01
C THR A 201 -13.38 8.37 12.35
N PHE A 202 -12.27 8.45 13.09
CA PHE A 202 -12.26 8.91 14.49
C PHE A 202 -11.31 10.10 14.68
N GLN A 203 -11.65 10.99 15.61
CA GLN A 203 -10.77 12.09 16.00
C GLN A 203 -9.76 11.57 17.05
N LEU A 204 -8.75 10.84 16.60
CA LEU A 204 -7.72 10.26 17.46
C LEU A 204 -6.36 10.92 17.22
N THR A 205 -5.56 11.02 18.28
CA THR A 205 -4.15 11.38 18.15
C THR A 205 -3.36 10.23 17.51
N ILE A 206 -2.23 10.53 16.88
CA ILE A 206 -1.36 9.52 16.23
C ILE A 206 -1.02 8.40 17.23
N ARG A 207 -0.65 8.75 18.47
CA ARG A 207 -0.34 7.77 19.51
C ARG A 207 -1.53 6.83 19.80
N GLN A 208 -2.75 7.35 19.84
CA GLN A 208 -3.96 6.54 20.05
C GLN A 208 -4.23 5.64 18.85
N ILE A 209 -4.03 6.14 17.62
CA ILE A 209 -4.18 5.34 16.39
C ILE A 209 -3.24 4.14 16.44
N TYR A 210 -1.94 4.35 16.67
CA TYR A 210 -0.96 3.26 16.72
C TYR A 210 -1.23 2.27 17.86
N LYS A 211 -1.59 2.77 19.05
CA LYS A 211 -1.96 1.91 20.17
C LYS A 211 -3.17 1.02 19.85
N ASN A 212 -4.21 1.61 19.28
CA ASN A 212 -5.41 0.86 18.90
C ASN A 212 -5.15 -0.08 17.71
N ALA A 213 -4.36 0.34 16.72
CA ALA A 213 -3.96 -0.49 15.60
C ALA A 213 -3.18 -1.73 16.07
N LEU A 214 -2.24 -1.56 17.02
CA LEU A 214 -1.53 -2.68 17.63
C LEU A 214 -2.49 -3.64 18.37
N LEU A 215 -3.42 -3.09 19.13
CA LEU A 215 -4.42 -3.90 19.83
C LEU A 215 -5.25 -4.75 18.86
N PHE A 216 -5.76 -4.14 17.77
CA PHE A 216 -6.51 -4.87 16.75
C PHE A 216 -5.63 -5.86 15.95
N ALA A 217 -4.37 -5.52 15.69
CA ALA A 217 -3.43 -6.43 15.04
C ALA A 217 -3.27 -7.72 15.86
N ILE A 218 -3.12 -7.62 17.18
CA ILE A 218 -2.96 -8.76 18.08
C ILE A 218 -4.28 -9.51 18.27
N LEU A 219 -5.37 -8.82 18.60
CA LEU A 219 -6.68 -9.44 18.86
C LEU A 219 -7.25 -10.17 17.64
N LYS A 220 -6.95 -9.70 16.45
CA LYS A 220 -7.39 -10.28 15.17
C LYS A 220 -6.24 -10.89 14.39
N PHE A 221 -5.23 -11.44 15.08
CA PHE A 221 -3.99 -11.91 14.45
C PHE A 221 -4.23 -12.86 13.28
N ILE A 222 -4.99 -13.94 13.50
CA ILE A 222 -5.24 -14.95 12.46
C ILE A 222 -6.02 -14.38 11.25
N PRO A 223 -7.17 -13.67 11.43
CA PRO A 223 -7.83 -13.03 10.30
C PRO A 223 -6.94 -12.04 9.55
N ASN A 224 -6.16 -11.21 10.25
CA ASN A 224 -5.27 -10.24 9.61
C ASN A 224 -4.17 -10.93 8.81
N LEU A 225 -3.58 -11.99 9.35
CA LEU A 225 -2.56 -12.79 8.66
C LEU A 225 -3.12 -13.39 7.37
N LEU A 226 -4.32 -13.98 7.42
CA LEU A 226 -4.98 -14.53 6.23
C LEU A 226 -5.25 -13.47 5.17
N ILE A 227 -5.70 -12.28 5.56
CA ILE A 227 -5.92 -11.17 4.61
C ILE A 227 -4.59 -10.76 3.97
N ILE A 228 -3.52 -10.60 4.75
CA ILE A 228 -2.19 -10.26 4.22
C ILE A 228 -1.72 -11.32 3.22
N ILE A 229 -1.84 -12.60 3.54
CA ILE A 229 -1.45 -13.70 2.63
C ILE A 229 -2.25 -13.63 1.32
N VAL A 230 -3.56 -13.42 1.40
CA VAL A 230 -4.42 -13.28 0.21
C VAL A 230 -4.02 -12.06 -0.62
N CYS A 231 -3.78 -10.89 0.01
CA CYS A 231 -3.32 -9.69 -0.70
C CYS A 231 -1.97 -9.91 -1.39
N PHE A 232 -1.01 -10.53 -0.69
CA PHE A 232 0.27 -10.88 -1.31
C PHE A 232 0.12 -11.86 -2.47
N ALA A 233 -0.73 -12.88 -2.34
CA ALA A 233 -0.99 -13.83 -3.42
C ALA A 233 -1.58 -13.12 -4.66
N ILE A 234 -2.56 -12.23 -4.46
CA ILE A 234 -3.18 -11.46 -5.56
C ILE A 234 -2.16 -10.55 -6.26
N ILE A 235 -1.16 -10.02 -5.54
CA ILE A 235 -0.11 -9.19 -6.12
C ILE A 235 0.95 -10.06 -6.81
N ILE A 236 1.52 -11.05 -6.10
CA ILE A 236 2.70 -11.80 -6.55
C ILE A 236 2.36 -12.74 -7.71
N VAL A 237 1.22 -13.44 -7.65
CA VAL A 237 0.85 -14.42 -8.67
C VAL A 237 0.77 -13.80 -10.08
N PRO A 238 0.08 -12.66 -10.32
CA PRO A 238 0.09 -12.02 -11.62
C PRO A 238 1.48 -11.56 -12.08
N PHE A 239 2.32 -11.05 -11.16
CA PHE A 239 3.70 -10.65 -11.51
C PHE A 239 4.57 -11.83 -11.93
N TYR A 240 4.34 -13.01 -11.34
CA TYR A 240 5.09 -14.22 -11.68
C TYR A 240 4.69 -14.77 -13.05
N PHE A 241 3.40 -14.87 -13.34
CA PHE A 241 2.89 -15.49 -14.58
C PHE A 241 2.84 -14.54 -15.77
N VAL A 242 2.43 -13.31 -15.56
CA VAL A 242 2.29 -12.28 -16.60
C VAL A 242 2.61 -10.91 -16.01
N PRO A 243 3.90 -10.51 -15.96
CA PRO A 243 4.32 -9.28 -15.29
C PRO A 243 3.53 -8.03 -15.70
N PHE A 244 3.22 -7.89 -17.00
CA PHE A 244 2.43 -6.76 -17.50
C PHE A 244 1.03 -6.69 -16.89
N VAL A 245 0.36 -7.83 -16.72
CA VAL A 245 -0.97 -7.91 -16.06
C VAL A 245 -0.86 -7.55 -14.58
N GLY A 246 0.23 -7.95 -13.91
CA GLY A 246 0.50 -7.58 -12.52
C GLY A 246 0.57 -6.06 -12.32
N TYR A 247 1.26 -5.34 -13.19
CA TYR A 247 1.32 -3.87 -13.16
C TYR A 247 -0.05 -3.22 -13.40
N ILE A 248 -0.82 -3.72 -14.36
CA ILE A 248 -2.18 -3.25 -14.63
C ILE A 248 -3.07 -3.45 -13.41
N LEU A 249 -3.07 -4.63 -12.83
CA LEU A 249 -3.86 -4.94 -11.63
C LEU A 249 -3.46 -4.05 -10.44
N LEU A 250 -2.16 -3.82 -10.24
CA LEU A 250 -1.69 -2.93 -9.19
C LEU A 250 -2.23 -1.50 -9.36
N ILE A 251 -2.18 -0.96 -10.57
CA ILE A 251 -2.63 0.41 -10.86
C ILE A 251 -4.16 0.52 -10.73
N PHE A 252 -4.92 -0.43 -11.29
CA PHE A 252 -6.38 -0.31 -11.39
C PHE A 252 -7.14 -0.86 -10.17
N LEU A 253 -6.57 -1.76 -9.41
CA LEU A 253 -7.24 -2.44 -8.29
C LEU A 253 -6.54 -2.25 -6.94
N HIS A 254 -5.52 -1.40 -6.85
CA HIS A 254 -4.78 -1.16 -5.59
C HIS A 254 -5.70 -0.88 -4.40
N SER A 255 -6.80 -0.14 -4.60
CA SER A 255 -7.76 0.16 -3.53
C SER A 255 -8.67 -1.00 -3.15
N ALA A 256 -8.73 -2.06 -3.95
CA ALA A 256 -9.51 -3.26 -3.66
C ALA A 256 -8.70 -4.30 -2.87
N LEU A 257 -7.39 -4.18 -2.86
CA LEU A 257 -6.44 -4.98 -2.10
C LEU A 257 -6.14 -4.35 -0.75
#